data_a745449019af358cf53caf19fb00d7a1
#
_entry.id   a745449019af358cf53caf19fb00d7a1
#
_cell.length_a   1.000
_cell.length_b   1.000
_cell.length_c   1.000
_cell.angle_alpha   90.00
_cell.angle_beta   90.00
_cell.angle_gamma   90.00
#
_symmetry.space_group_name_H-M   'P 1'
#
loop_
_entity.id
_entity.type
_entity.pdbx_description
1 polymer ?
#
loop_
_entity_poly.entity_id
_entity_poly.type
_entity_poly.pdbx_seq_one_letter_code
_entity_poly.pdbx_strand_id
1 'polypeptide(L)'
;MEIRYDKWYSPALGRDMEIKTYGRGGKPVLYIPCQDGRFYDFENFGMLDAWRPFLDAGQATVFSVDTLDTETWSYKNGNPYWRIRRHEDWMRYLTDEVVPFIRMICREYGWKTNPGVMAFGASLGATHAANLYFRFPDMFDELLALSGIYDASYGFDGYMDDKVYLNSPLHYLPNMTLDHPYMEKYRRNKAVICMGQGPWEIPESTRELDRILKEKGIPATVDYWGYDVQHDWSWWFKQVAYFVPKLLEN
;
A
#
# COMPACT_ATOMS: atom_id res chain seq x y z
N MET A 1 4.68 -12.15 -20.25
CA MET A 1 4.47 -11.97 -18.78
C MET A 1 4.22 -13.32 -18.14
N GLU A 2 4.89 -13.64 -17.02
CA GLU A 2 4.66 -14.82 -16.19
C GLU A 2 3.54 -14.52 -15.19
N ILE A 3 2.67 -15.50 -14.91
CA ILE A 3 1.67 -15.43 -13.84
C ILE A 3 1.86 -16.66 -12.97
N ARG A 4 1.99 -16.45 -11.66
CA ARG A 4 2.17 -17.50 -10.67
C ARG A 4 1.10 -17.37 -9.59
N TYR A 5 0.60 -18.50 -9.10
CA TYR A 5 -0.31 -18.60 -7.97
C TYR A 5 0.34 -19.43 -6.89
N ASP A 6 0.31 -18.91 -5.65
CA ASP A 6 0.80 -19.60 -4.47
C ASP A 6 -0.24 -19.53 -3.35
N LYS A 7 -0.19 -20.52 -2.48
CA LYS A 7 -1.07 -20.64 -1.32
C LYS A 7 -0.30 -21.29 -0.18
N TRP A 8 -0.44 -20.74 1.03
CA TRP A 8 0.13 -21.36 2.24
C TRP A 8 -0.74 -21.07 3.45
N TYR A 9 -0.57 -21.90 4.48
CA TYR A 9 -1.18 -21.66 5.78
C TYR A 9 -0.44 -20.52 6.49
N SER A 10 -1.16 -19.43 6.81
CA SER A 10 -0.61 -18.30 7.55
C SER A 10 -0.72 -18.53 9.06
N PRO A 11 0.41 -18.64 9.78
CA PRO A 11 0.41 -18.68 11.24
C PRO A 11 -0.16 -17.41 11.87
N ALA A 12 0.09 -16.23 11.28
CA ALA A 12 -0.43 -14.96 11.78
C ALA A 12 -1.96 -14.90 11.73
N LEU A 13 -2.57 -15.50 10.71
CA LEU A 13 -4.01 -15.41 10.46
C LEU A 13 -4.79 -16.68 10.85
N GLY A 14 -4.08 -17.82 11.08
CA GLY A 14 -4.68 -19.11 11.42
C GLY A 14 -5.50 -19.73 10.29
N ARG A 15 -5.16 -19.40 9.03
CA ARG A 15 -5.86 -19.89 7.83
C ARG A 15 -4.96 -19.95 6.60
N ASP A 16 -5.42 -20.63 5.56
CA ASP A 16 -4.79 -20.56 4.25
C ASP A 16 -4.95 -19.15 3.64
N MET A 17 -3.85 -18.62 3.11
CA MET A 17 -3.80 -17.36 2.38
C MET A 17 -3.28 -17.56 0.97
N GLU A 18 -3.75 -16.74 0.05
CA GLU A 18 -3.52 -16.85 -1.38
C GLU A 18 -2.84 -15.59 -1.91
N ILE A 19 -1.98 -15.76 -2.91
CA ILE A 19 -1.27 -14.67 -3.58
C ILE A 19 -1.12 -14.98 -5.07
N LYS A 20 -1.24 -13.97 -5.89
CA LYS A 20 -0.89 -14.02 -7.31
C LYS A 20 0.30 -13.12 -7.58
N THR A 21 1.25 -13.63 -8.36
CA THR A 21 2.43 -12.89 -8.79
C THR A 21 2.36 -12.69 -10.30
N TYR A 22 2.60 -11.46 -10.75
CA TYR A 22 2.55 -11.06 -12.15
C TYR A 22 3.88 -10.45 -12.57
N GLY A 23 4.45 -10.93 -13.68
CA GLY A 23 5.75 -10.48 -14.19
C GLY A 23 6.91 -11.31 -13.67
N ARG A 24 8.14 -10.91 -14.04
CA ARG A 24 9.39 -11.54 -13.63
C ARG A 24 10.53 -10.54 -13.70
N GLY A 25 11.14 -10.26 -12.57
CA GLY A 25 12.25 -9.30 -12.47
C GLY A 25 11.80 -7.87 -12.16
N GLY A 26 12.76 -6.95 -12.16
CA GLY A 26 12.53 -5.55 -11.84
C GLY A 26 12.06 -5.30 -10.40
N LYS A 27 11.50 -4.14 -10.13
CA LYS A 27 11.05 -3.72 -8.80
C LYS A 27 9.94 -4.65 -8.26
N PRO A 28 10.08 -5.25 -7.08
CA PRO A 28 8.97 -5.93 -6.44
C PRO A 28 7.95 -4.93 -5.92
N VAL A 29 6.68 -5.19 -6.22
CA VAL A 29 5.54 -4.33 -5.88
C VAL A 29 4.53 -5.16 -5.11
N LEU A 30 4.26 -4.80 -3.86
CA LEU A 30 3.15 -5.37 -3.10
C LEU A 30 1.89 -4.56 -3.41
N TYR A 31 0.98 -5.14 -4.15
CA TYR A 31 -0.33 -4.55 -4.42
C TYR A 31 -1.34 -4.95 -3.35
N ILE A 32 -1.91 -3.93 -2.71
CA ILE A 32 -3.03 -4.08 -1.78
C ILE A 32 -4.31 -3.72 -2.51
N PRO A 33 -5.27 -4.63 -2.63
CA PRO A 33 -6.55 -4.38 -3.29
C PRO A 33 -7.36 -3.26 -2.61
N CYS A 34 -8.37 -2.76 -3.32
CA CYS A 34 -9.39 -1.88 -2.74
C CYS A 34 -10.16 -2.58 -1.61
N GLN A 35 -11.06 -1.85 -0.94
CA GLN A 35 -11.85 -2.36 0.17
C GLN A 35 -12.47 -3.73 -0.15
N ASP A 36 -12.34 -4.67 0.81
CA ASP A 36 -12.84 -6.05 0.72
C ASP A 36 -12.26 -6.88 -0.44
N GLY A 37 -11.19 -6.36 -1.08
CA GLY A 37 -10.63 -6.95 -2.28
C GLY A 37 -9.82 -8.22 -2.02
N ARG A 38 -9.71 -9.02 -3.08
CA ARG A 38 -9.06 -10.32 -3.11
C ARG A 38 -7.80 -10.29 -3.97
N PHE A 39 -6.93 -11.26 -3.74
CA PHE A 39 -5.66 -11.43 -4.45
C PHE A 39 -5.78 -11.45 -5.99
N TYR A 40 -6.93 -11.76 -6.55
CA TYR A 40 -7.20 -11.79 -7.99
C TYR A 40 -7.79 -10.48 -8.55
N ASP A 41 -8.09 -9.50 -7.71
CA ASP A 41 -8.76 -8.26 -8.13
C ASP A 41 -7.85 -7.33 -8.93
N PHE A 42 -6.53 -7.46 -8.78
CA PHE A 42 -5.57 -6.81 -9.66
C PHE A 42 -5.83 -7.13 -11.14
N GLU A 43 -6.22 -8.37 -11.43
CA GLU A 43 -6.57 -8.85 -12.76
C GLU A 43 -8.02 -8.54 -13.10
N ASN A 44 -8.95 -8.87 -12.19
CA ASN A 44 -10.39 -8.79 -12.47
C ASN A 44 -10.91 -7.37 -12.73
N PHE A 45 -10.30 -6.35 -12.08
CA PHE A 45 -10.66 -4.95 -12.28
C PHE A 45 -9.79 -4.23 -13.32
N GLY A 46 -8.91 -4.95 -14.03
CA GLY A 46 -8.12 -4.40 -15.15
C GLY A 46 -6.86 -3.63 -14.73
N MET A 47 -6.48 -3.60 -13.46
CA MET A 47 -5.23 -2.97 -13.01
C MET A 47 -4.00 -3.66 -13.64
N LEU A 48 -4.08 -4.96 -13.89
CA LEU A 48 -3.08 -5.72 -14.61
C LEU A 48 -2.75 -5.10 -15.98
N ASP A 49 -3.76 -4.63 -16.72
CA ASP A 49 -3.55 -4.04 -18.04
C ASP A 49 -2.83 -2.69 -17.97
N ALA A 50 -3.10 -1.90 -16.92
CA ALA A 50 -2.37 -0.66 -16.68
C ALA A 50 -0.89 -0.90 -16.33
N TRP A 51 -0.57 -2.02 -15.66
CA TRP A 51 0.79 -2.42 -15.31
C TRP A 51 1.50 -3.24 -16.39
N ARG A 52 0.78 -3.80 -17.36
CA ARG A 52 1.30 -4.72 -18.39
C ARG A 52 2.58 -4.21 -19.09
N PRO A 53 2.68 -2.93 -19.51
CA PRO A 53 3.90 -2.44 -20.16
C PRO A 53 5.16 -2.64 -19.31
N PHE A 54 5.06 -2.41 -18.00
CA PHE A 54 6.19 -2.52 -17.05
C PHE A 54 6.51 -3.97 -16.71
N LEU A 55 5.48 -4.83 -16.63
CA LEU A 55 5.61 -6.25 -16.36
C LEU A 55 6.24 -6.98 -17.54
N ASP A 56 5.79 -6.70 -18.76
CA ASP A 56 6.32 -7.29 -19.99
C ASP A 56 7.76 -6.82 -20.27
N ALA A 57 8.10 -5.59 -19.90
CA ALA A 57 9.46 -5.07 -19.98
C ALA A 57 10.40 -5.59 -18.87
N GLY A 58 9.89 -6.38 -17.91
CA GLY A 58 10.68 -6.88 -16.76
C GLY A 58 11.13 -5.77 -15.80
N GLN A 59 10.43 -4.63 -15.79
CA GLN A 59 10.74 -3.49 -14.91
C GLN A 59 10.11 -3.64 -13.52
N ALA A 60 9.06 -4.44 -13.39
CA ALA A 60 8.38 -4.72 -12.13
C ALA A 60 7.87 -6.16 -12.06
N THR A 61 7.68 -6.62 -10.82
CA THR A 61 6.94 -7.85 -10.49
C THR A 61 5.91 -7.50 -9.43
N VAL A 62 4.62 -7.68 -9.71
CA VAL A 62 3.52 -7.35 -8.80
C VAL A 62 3.07 -8.59 -8.05
N PHE A 63 2.95 -8.45 -6.73
CA PHE A 63 2.44 -9.46 -5.79
C PHE A 63 1.10 -8.96 -5.24
N SER A 64 0.00 -9.60 -5.61
CA SER A 64 -1.35 -9.24 -5.21
C SER A 64 -1.86 -10.18 -4.12
N VAL A 65 -2.28 -9.63 -2.99
CA VAL A 65 -2.69 -10.34 -1.78
C VAL A 65 -4.17 -10.14 -1.44
N ASP A 66 -4.70 -10.98 -0.55
CA ASP A 66 -6.01 -10.76 0.04
C ASP A 66 -5.97 -9.66 1.10
N THR A 67 -7.04 -8.87 1.18
CA THR A 67 -7.31 -8.03 2.34
C THR A 67 -8.07 -8.81 3.43
N LEU A 68 -8.15 -8.24 4.63
CA LEU A 68 -9.01 -8.71 5.72
C LEU A 68 -10.04 -7.66 6.12
N ASP A 69 -10.40 -6.76 5.20
CA ASP A 69 -11.27 -5.63 5.50
C ASP A 69 -12.65 -6.07 5.98
N THR A 70 -13.19 -7.18 5.45
CA THR A 70 -14.47 -7.77 5.89
C THR A 70 -14.48 -8.19 7.37
N GLU A 71 -13.31 -8.40 7.98
CA GLU A 71 -13.17 -8.72 9.41
C GLU A 71 -12.71 -7.51 10.22
N THR A 72 -12.27 -6.43 9.55
CA THR A 72 -11.59 -5.29 10.16
C THR A 72 -12.25 -3.96 9.79
N TRP A 73 -11.78 -3.28 8.76
CA TRP A 73 -12.24 -1.94 8.35
C TRP A 73 -13.72 -1.90 7.96
N SER A 74 -14.21 -2.90 7.25
CA SER A 74 -15.59 -2.97 6.75
C SER A 74 -16.57 -3.58 7.75
N TYR A 75 -16.10 -4.28 8.78
CA TYR A 75 -16.97 -4.94 9.76
C TYR A 75 -17.53 -3.96 10.78
N LYS A 76 -18.36 -3.01 10.33
CA LYS A 76 -18.89 -1.90 11.15
C LYS A 76 -19.74 -2.33 12.35
N ASN A 77 -20.30 -3.55 12.35
CA ASN A 77 -21.03 -4.11 13.51
C ASN A 77 -20.12 -4.75 14.57
N GLY A 78 -18.83 -4.92 14.26
CA GLY A 78 -17.85 -5.51 15.15
C GLY A 78 -17.30 -4.48 16.15
N ASN A 79 -16.92 -4.97 17.34
CA ASN A 79 -16.24 -4.13 18.33
C ASN A 79 -14.88 -3.64 17.76
N PRO A 80 -14.62 -2.33 17.67
CA PRO A 80 -13.41 -1.76 17.08
C PRO A 80 -12.12 -2.22 17.77
N TYR A 81 -12.16 -2.50 19.06
CA TYR A 81 -11.02 -3.07 19.81
C TYR A 81 -10.55 -4.41 19.24
N TRP A 82 -11.47 -5.31 18.87
CA TRP A 82 -11.10 -6.60 18.26
C TRP A 82 -10.78 -6.48 16.79
N ARG A 83 -11.48 -5.60 16.07
CA ARG A 83 -11.25 -5.33 14.65
C ARG A 83 -9.83 -4.83 14.38
N ILE A 84 -9.34 -3.87 15.18
CA ILE A 84 -7.97 -3.36 14.99
C ILE A 84 -6.91 -4.40 15.35
N ARG A 85 -7.16 -5.27 16.32
CA ARG A 85 -6.25 -6.37 16.66
C ARG A 85 -6.17 -7.39 15.52
N ARG A 86 -7.30 -7.68 14.91
CA ARG A 86 -7.35 -8.54 13.73
C ARG A 86 -6.63 -7.90 12.53
N HIS A 87 -6.71 -6.58 12.40
CA HIS A 87 -5.93 -5.83 11.41
C HIS A 87 -4.43 -5.94 11.69
N GLU A 88 -3.99 -5.88 12.94
CA GLU A 88 -2.59 -6.10 13.32
C GLU A 88 -2.11 -7.53 12.98
N ASP A 89 -2.96 -8.54 13.09
CA ASP A 89 -2.63 -9.89 12.64
C ASP A 89 -2.36 -9.91 11.13
N TRP A 90 -3.18 -9.18 10.35
CA TRP A 90 -2.97 -9.05 8.91
C TRP A 90 -1.70 -8.23 8.58
N MET A 91 -1.40 -7.18 9.32
CA MET A 91 -0.13 -6.45 9.17
C MET A 91 1.06 -7.37 9.40
N ARG A 92 1.01 -8.24 10.42
CA ARG A 92 2.05 -9.26 10.66
C ARG A 92 2.13 -10.27 9.52
N TYR A 93 1.01 -10.72 8.98
CA TYR A 93 1.00 -11.56 7.78
C TYR A 93 1.76 -10.89 6.63
N LEU A 94 1.52 -9.61 6.38
CA LEU A 94 2.21 -8.89 5.30
C LEU A 94 3.71 -8.76 5.56
N THR A 95 4.12 -8.42 6.78
CA THR A 95 5.54 -8.15 7.11
C THR A 95 6.34 -9.43 7.34
N ASP A 96 5.76 -10.43 8.01
CA ASP A 96 6.49 -11.60 8.49
C ASP A 96 6.37 -12.81 7.56
N GLU A 97 5.40 -12.80 6.64
CA GLU A 97 5.18 -13.90 5.69
C GLU A 97 5.27 -13.42 4.24
N VAL A 98 4.50 -12.40 3.82
CA VAL A 98 4.46 -11.94 2.42
C VAL A 98 5.77 -11.29 1.99
N VAL A 99 6.35 -10.37 2.76
CA VAL A 99 7.63 -9.74 2.41
C VAL A 99 8.77 -10.77 2.32
N PRO A 100 8.94 -11.73 3.25
CA PRO A 100 9.87 -12.83 3.08
C PRO A 100 9.61 -13.68 1.83
N PHE A 101 8.35 -13.99 1.52
CA PHE A 101 7.97 -14.68 0.28
C PHE A 101 8.39 -13.89 -0.96
N ILE A 102 8.09 -12.59 -1.02
CA ILE A 102 8.53 -11.69 -2.12
C ILE A 102 10.05 -11.77 -2.30
N ARG A 103 10.80 -11.67 -1.21
CA ARG A 103 12.27 -11.76 -1.24
C ARG A 103 12.77 -13.13 -1.71
N MET A 104 12.07 -14.20 -1.37
CA MET A 104 12.37 -15.56 -1.87
C MET A 104 12.18 -15.61 -3.39
N ILE A 105 11.06 -15.13 -3.91
CA ILE A 105 10.78 -15.08 -5.35
C ILE A 105 11.78 -14.19 -6.09
N CYS A 106 12.14 -13.03 -5.53
CA CYS A 106 13.19 -12.19 -6.10
C CYS A 106 14.51 -12.93 -6.26
N ARG A 107 14.91 -13.73 -5.27
CA ARG A 107 16.12 -14.57 -5.37
C ARG A 107 16.01 -15.65 -6.44
N GLU A 108 14.83 -16.28 -6.59
CA GLU A 108 14.56 -17.23 -7.69
C GLU A 108 14.70 -16.56 -9.06
N TYR A 109 14.38 -15.24 -9.16
CA TYR A 109 14.52 -14.45 -10.37
C TYR A 109 15.93 -13.86 -10.55
N GLY A 110 16.87 -14.18 -9.69
CA GLY A 110 18.29 -13.84 -9.84
C GLY A 110 18.75 -12.58 -9.08
N TRP A 111 17.93 -12.01 -8.22
CA TRP A 111 18.36 -10.91 -7.36
C TRP A 111 19.39 -11.39 -6.32
N LYS A 112 20.53 -10.69 -6.24
CA LYS A 112 21.62 -11.02 -5.31
C LYS A 112 21.44 -10.38 -3.93
N THR A 113 20.60 -9.35 -3.83
CA THR A 113 20.32 -8.61 -2.60
C THR A 113 18.82 -8.65 -2.31
N ASN A 114 18.43 -8.31 -1.09
CA ASN A 114 17.02 -8.12 -0.75
C ASN A 114 16.60 -6.71 -1.19
N PRO A 115 15.84 -6.55 -2.28
CA PRO A 115 15.36 -5.24 -2.69
C PRO A 115 14.33 -4.72 -1.70
N GLY A 116 14.22 -3.40 -1.59
CA GLY A 116 13.04 -2.79 -1.00
C GLY A 116 11.80 -3.06 -1.86
N VAL A 117 10.65 -3.07 -1.24
CA VAL A 117 9.36 -3.34 -1.89
C VAL A 117 8.61 -2.03 -2.10
N MET A 118 8.05 -1.83 -3.29
CA MET A 118 7.08 -0.75 -3.50
C MET A 118 5.74 -1.18 -2.89
N ALA A 119 5.17 -0.38 -1.99
CA ALA A 119 3.78 -0.54 -1.55
C ALA A 119 2.87 0.22 -2.52
N PHE A 120 1.89 -0.46 -3.08
CA PHE A 120 0.94 0.10 -4.04
C PHE A 120 -0.50 -0.26 -3.71
N GLY A 121 -1.39 0.71 -3.83
CA GLY A 121 -2.83 0.50 -3.72
C GLY A 121 -3.65 1.70 -4.15
N ALA A 122 -4.95 1.46 -4.35
CA ALA A 122 -5.94 2.48 -4.60
C ALA A 122 -7.06 2.39 -3.54
N SER A 123 -7.76 3.49 -3.26
CA SER A 123 -8.83 3.52 -2.26
C SER A 123 -8.32 3.05 -0.89
N LEU A 124 -9.01 2.13 -0.22
CA LEU A 124 -8.55 1.57 1.06
C LEU A 124 -7.20 0.84 0.92
N GLY A 125 -6.90 0.26 -0.25
CA GLY A 125 -5.57 -0.30 -0.53
C GLY A 125 -4.45 0.74 -0.46
N ALA A 126 -4.71 1.99 -0.86
CA ALA A 126 -3.76 3.09 -0.73
C ALA A 126 -3.53 3.49 0.74
N THR A 127 -4.57 3.43 1.56
CA THR A 127 -4.48 3.61 3.02
C THR A 127 -3.51 2.60 3.64
N HIS A 128 -3.69 1.33 3.31
CA HIS A 128 -2.83 0.25 3.80
C HIS A 128 -1.41 0.36 3.26
N ALA A 129 -1.24 0.65 1.96
CA ALA A 129 0.07 0.82 1.34
C ALA A 129 0.86 1.97 1.97
N ALA A 130 0.22 3.11 2.22
CA ALA A 130 0.85 4.25 2.91
C ALA A 130 1.25 3.88 4.34
N ASN A 131 0.41 3.16 5.08
CA ASN A 131 0.76 2.73 6.43
C ASN A 131 1.94 1.75 6.43
N LEU A 132 2.01 0.81 5.49
CA LEU A 132 3.16 -0.08 5.31
C LEU A 132 4.44 0.71 5.06
N TYR A 133 4.41 1.67 4.16
CA TYR A 133 5.56 2.51 3.82
C TYR A 133 6.06 3.34 5.00
N PHE A 134 5.17 4.06 5.69
CA PHE A 134 5.58 4.92 6.81
C PHE A 134 5.93 4.12 8.08
N ARG A 135 5.29 3.00 8.32
CA ARG A 135 5.51 2.18 9.51
C ARG A 135 6.71 1.23 9.39
N PHE A 136 7.00 0.75 8.18
CA PHE A 136 8.05 -0.23 7.93
C PHE A 136 9.02 0.20 6.80
N PRO A 137 9.69 1.36 6.94
CA PRO A 137 10.55 1.91 5.87
C PRO A 137 11.84 1.10 5.60
N ASP A 138 12.11 0.06 6.39
CA ASP A 138 13.16 -0.94 6.12
C ASP A 138 12.72 -2.00 5.11
N MET A 139 11.44 -2.17 4.93
CA MET A 139 10.86 -3.15 4.03
C MET A 139 10.33 -2.48 2.76
N PHE A 140 9.72 -1.30 2.93
CA PHE A 140 9.06 -0.56 1.88
C PHE A 140 9.81 0.74 1.62
N ASP A 141 10.47 0.80 0.47
CA ASP A 141 11.29 1.94 0.06
C ASP A 141 10.62 2.82 -1.02
N GLU A 142 9.50 2.36 -1.56
CA GLU A 142 8.67 3.13 -2.50
C GLU A 142 7.18 3.01 -2.15
N LEU A 143 6.45 4.09 -2.44
CA LEU A 143 5.00 4.19 -2.25
C LEU A 143 4.33 4.72 -3.51
N LEU A 144 3.24 4.06 -3.92
CA LEU A 144 2.24 4.62 -4.83
C LEU A 144 0.86 4.48 -4.18
N ALA A 145 0.32 5.57 -3.64
CA ALA A 145 -0.97 5.60 -2.97
C ALA A 145 -1.96 6.47 -3.74
N LEU A 146 -3.03 5.87 -4.25
CA LEU A 146 -4.04 6.53 -5.08
C LEU A 146 -5.37 6.63 -4.32
N SER A 147 -5.84 7.84 -4.03
CA SER A 147 -7.15 8.10 -3.40
C SER A 147 -7.32 7.44 -2.01
N GLY A 148 -6.28 7.51 -1.15
CA GLY A 148 -6.30 6.93 0.19
C GLY A 148 -6.83 7.85 1.28
N ILE A 149 -7.15 7.28 2.45
CA ILE A 149 -7.47 7.97 3.70
C ILE A 149 -6.40 7.59 4.72
N TYR A 150 -5.78 8.56 5.40
CA TYR A 150 -4.60 8.33 6.25
C TYR A 150 -4.85 8.46 7.75
N ASP A 151 -6.13 8.57 8.14
CA ASP A 151 -6.62 8.49 9.51
C ASP A 151 -7.35 7.16 9.73
N ALA A 152 -6.73 6.25 10.48
CA ALA A 152 -7.31 4.93 10.74
C ALA A 152 -8.55 5.00 11.64
N SER A 153 -8.73 6.03 12.45
CA SER A 153 -9.93 6.15 13.31
C SER A 153 -11.23 6.18 12.50
N TYR A 154 -11.15 6.65 11.23
CA TYR A 154 -12.27 6.61 10.29
C TYR A 154 -12.76 5.17 10.02
N GLY A 155 -11.85 4.20 9.92
CA GLY A 155 -12.19 2.79 9.75
C GLY A 155 -12.73 2.13 11.01
N PHE A 156 -12.44 2.69 12.19
CA PHE A 156 -12.76 2.11 13.49
C PHE A 156 -13.78 2.94 14.29
N ASP A 157 -14.66 3.67 13.59
CA ASP A 157 -15.82 4.38 14.17
C ASP A 157 -15.43 5.44 15.21
N GLY A 158 -14.29 6.09 15.02
CA GLY A 158 -13.72 7.08 15.96
C GLY A 158 -13.01 6.46 17.18
N TYR A 159 -12.97 5.12 17.27
CA TYR A 159 -12.20 4.45 18.33
C TYR A 159 -10.70 4.71 18.14
N MET A 160 -10.00 4.96 19.26
CA MET A 160 -8.57 5.18 19.29
C MET A 160 -7.93 4.41 20.43
N ASP A 161 -6.92 3.59 20.13
CA ASP A 161 -5.99 2.99 21.05
C ASP A 161 -4.58 2.99 20.44
N ASP A 162 -3.61 2.38 21.09
CA ASP A 162 -2.23 2.26 20.60
C ASP A 162 -2.13 1.62 19.20
N LYS A 163 -3.02 0.68 18.90
CA LYS A 163 -3.03 -0.03 17.61
C LYS A 163 -3.64 0.80 16.50
N VAL A 164 -4.77 1.48 16.75
CA VAL A 164 -5.33 2.43 15.78
C VAL A 164 -4.35 3.56 15.53
N TYR A 165 -3.70 4.08 16.60
CA TYR A 165 -2.66 5.10 16.48
C TYR A 165 -1.51 4.65 15.56
N LEU A 166 -0.98 3.44 15.74
CA LEU A 166 0.11 2.88 14.90
C LEU A 166 -0.31 2.59 13.45
N ASN A 167 -1.60 2.55 13.16
CA ASN A 167 -2.13 2.38 11.80
C ASN A 167 -2.62 3.69 11.16
N SER A 168 -2.38 4.82 11.83
CA SER A 168 -2.84 6.14 11.39
C SER A 168 -1.66 7.09 11.17
N PRO A 169 -1.15 7.22 9.94
CA PRO A 169 -0.08 8.16 9.60
C PRO A 169 -0.33 9.58 10.08
N LEU A 170 -1.58 10.05 10.03
CA LEU A 170 -1.95 11.39 10.52
C LEU A 170 -1.76 11.57 12.04
N HIS A 171 -1.73 10.48 12.81
CA HIS A 171 -1.56 10.54 14.27
C HIS A 171 -0.10 10.32 14.67
N TYR A 172 0.62 9.35 14.11
CA TYR A 172 1.98 9.06 14.59
C TYR A 172 3.06 9.91 13.93
N LEU A 173 2.93 10.32 12.66
CA LEU A 173 3.95 11.13 11.99
C LEU A 173 4.16 12.51 12.67
N PRO A 174 3.14 13.25 13.10
CA PRO A 174 3.35 14.51 13.83
C PRO A 174 4.16 14.35 15.11
N ASN A 175 4.03 13.23 15.80
CA ASN A 175 4.71 12.94 17.05
C ASN A 175 6.13 12.36 16.88
N MET A 176 6.51 12.02 15.65
CA MET A 176 7.85 11.52 15.36
C MET A 176 8.86 12.68 15.40
N THR A 177 9.92 12.52 16.15
CA THR A 177 10.99 13.54 16.25
C THR A 177 11.81 13.61 14.97
N LEU A 178 12.45 14.76 14.69
CA LEU A 178 13.24 14.95 13.46
C LEU A 178 14.53 14.11 13.41
N ASP A 179 14.99 13.63 14.56
CA ASP A 179 16.14 12.73 14.73
C ASP A 179 15.73 11.25 14.81
N HIS A 180 14.44 10.94 14.64
CA HIS A 180 13.98 9.56 14.59
C HIS A 180 14.67 8.78 13.46
N PRO A 181 15.16 7.54 13.69
CA PRO A 181 15.92 6.76 12.69
C PRO A 181 15.20 6.59 11.34
N TYR A 182 13.87 6.64 11.31
CA TYR A 182 13.09 6.52 10.08
C TYR A 182 13.16 7.77 9.20
N MET A 183 13.45 8.95 9.76
CA MET A 183 13.54 10.18 8.99
C MET A 183 14.62 10.12 7.89
N GLU A 184 15.77 9.48 8.19
CA GLU A 184 16.81 9.27 7.18
C GLU A 184 16.36 8.32 6.08
N LYS A 185 15.56 7.28 6.42
CA LYS A 185 15.01 6.33 5.45
C LYS A 185 14.01 7.01 4.53
N TYR A 186 13.07 7.76 5.09
CA TYR A 186 12.10 8.53 4.29
C TYR A 186 12.79 9.49 3.31
N ARG A 187 13.92 10.11 3.69
CA ARG A 187 14.68 11.01 2.79
C ARG A 187 15.32 10.30 1.60
N ARG A 188 15.54 8.99 1.69
CA ARG A 188 16.13 8.16 0.62
C ARG A 188 15.08 7.45 -0.20
N ASN A 189 13.91 7.24 0.37
CA ASN A 189 12.81 6.51 -0.21
C ASN A 189 11.99 7.42 -1.13
N LYS A 190 11.18 6.81 -2.01
CA LYS A 190 10.32 7.55 -2.94
C LYS A 190 8.87 7.37 -2.54
N ALA A 191 8.09 8.44 -2.48
CA ALA A 191 6.66 8.39 -2.22
C ALA A 191 5.88 9.22 -3.23
N VAL A 192 4.86 8.62 -3.81
CA VAL A 192 3.84 9.29 -4.61
C VAL A 192 2.49 9.05 -3.97
N ILE A 193 1.79 10.14 -3.67
CA ILE A 193 0.45 10.16 -3.11
C ILE A 193 -0.40 10.99 -4.04
N CYS A 194 -1.39 10.40 -4.69
CA CYS A 194 -2.26 11.10 -5.63
C CYS A 194 -3.71 11.06 -5.15
N MET A 195 -4.40 12.19 -5.31
CA MET A 195 -5.79 12.35 -4.90
C MET A 195 -6.54 13.11 -5.99
N GLY A 196 -7.67 12.56 -6.45
CA GLY A 196 -8.66 13.31 -7.21
C GLY A 196 -9.38 14.35 -6.36
N GLN A 197 -10.08 15.29 -6.99
CA GLN A 197 -10.88 16.30 -6.29
C GLN A 197 -12.35 16.26 -6.73
N GLY A 198 -12.71 15.25 -7.51
CA GLY A 198 -14.06 15.03 -8.04
C GLY A 198 -14.95 14.22 -7.12
N PRO A 199 -16.08 13.73 -7.64
CA PRO A 199 -17.04 12.94 -6.87
C PRO A 199 -16.41 11.74 -6.15
N TRP A 200 -16.83 11.52 -4.88
CA TRP A 200 -16.43 10.41 -4.02
C TRP A 200 -14.97 10.41 -3.56
N GLU A 201 -14.19 11.44 -3.90
CA GLU A 201 -12.87 11.65 -3.34
C GLU A 201 -12.95 12.40 -1.99
N ILE A 202 -11.99 12.15 -1.11
CA ILE A 202 -11.89 12.75 0.24
C ILE A 202 -10.51 13.39 0.38
N PRO A 203 -10.27 14.56 -0.24
CA PRO A 203 -8.95 15.18 -0.30
C PRO A 203 -8.44 15.73 1.04
N GLU A 204 -9.31 15.90 2.04
CA GLU A 204 -8.95 16.48 3.35
C GLU A 204 -7.86 15.66 4.04
N SER A 205 -7.99 14.33 4.04
CA SER A 205 -7.01 13.43 4.64
C SER A 205 -5.65 13.52 3.95
N THR A 206 -5.65 13.64 2.62
CA THR A 206 -4.42 13.83 1.83
C THR A 206 -3.78 15.19 2.08
N ARG A 207 -4.59 16.26 2.19
CA ARG A 207 -4.08 17.62 2.50
C ARG A 207 -3.41 17.66 3.87
N GLU A 208 -4.00 16.99 4.85
CA GLU A 208 -3.39 16.92 6.19
C GLU A 208 -2.09 16.13 6.18
N LEU A 209 -2.04 14.98 5.47
CA LEU A 209 -0.81 14.23 5.30
C LEU A 209 0.28 15.06 4.59
N ASP A 210 -0.06 15.75 3.50
CA ASP A 210 0.86 16.63 2.76
C ASP A 210 1.46 17.72 3.67
N ARG A 211 0.62 18.35 4.49
CA ARG A 211 1.07 19.33 5.50
C ARG A 211 2.07 18.72 6.48
N ILE A 212 1.75 17.55 7.03
CA ILE A 212 2.63 16.84 7.98
C ILE A 212 3.96 16.47 7.33
N LEU A 213 3.94 15.92 6.11
CA LEU A 213 5.15 15.53 5.39
C LEU A 213 6.08 16.73 5.14
N LYS A 214 5.51 17.88 4.73
CA LYS A 214 6.25 19.13 4.55
C LYS A 214 6.85 19.64 5.86
N GLU A 215 6.09 19.66 6.94
CA GLU A 215 6.56 20.09 8.27
C GLU A 215 7.67 19.20 8.82
N LYS A 216 7.61 17.89 8.54
CA LYS A 216 8.62 16.93 8.96
C LYS A 216 9.83 16.85 8.00
N GLY A 217 9.78 17.51 6.84
CA GLY A 217 10.83 17.41 5.83
C GLY A 217 10.95 16.00 5.25
N ILE A 218 9.83 15.28 5.14
CA ILE A 218 9.73 13.96 4.51
C ILE A 218 9.42 14.19 3.02
N PRO A 219 10.33 13.80 2.09
CA PRO A 219 10.10 13.98 0.66
C PRO A 219 8.95 13.11 0.19
N ALA A 220 8.00 13.72 -0.51
CA ALA A 220 6.93 13.01 -1.20
C ALA A 220 6.41 13.86 -2.37
N THR A 221 6.03 13.22 -3.45
CA THR A 221 5.21 13.86 -4.48
C THR A 221 3.74 13.69 -4.07
N VAL A 222 3.12 14.76 -3.61
CA VAL A 222 1.67 14.79 -3.35
C VAL A 222 1.02 15.55 -4.49
N ASP A 223 0.19 14.88 -5.27
CA ASP A 223 -0.41 15.41 -6.50
C ASP A 223 -1.94 15.41 -6.41
N TYR A 224 -2.56 16.55 -6.68
CA TYR A 224 -4.01 16.71 -6.68
C TYR A 224 -4.51 16.87 -8.11
N TRP A 225 -5.20 15.85 -8.60
CA TRP A 225 -5.81 15.90 -9.93
C TRP A 225 -7.13 16.66 -9.92
N GLY A 226 -7.62 17.02 -11.09
CA GLY A 226 -8.73 17.95 -11.27
C GLY A 226 -10.05 17.57 -10.58
N TYR A 227 -11.00 18.51 -10.62
CA TYR A 227 -12.35 18.31 -10.04
C TYR A 227 -13.23 17.37 -10.85
N ASP A 228 -12.80 16.97 -12.04
CA ASP A 228 -13.38 15.95 -12.91
C ASP A 228 -12.86 14.53 -12.58
N VAL A 229 -11.82 14.43 -11.74
CA VAL A 229 -11.18 13.17 -11.34
C VAL A 229 -11.89 12.60 -10.14
N GLN A 230 -12.70 11.57 -10.39
CA GLN A 230 -13.51 10.89 -9.38
C GLN A 230 -12.85 9.60 -8.86
N HIS A 231 -13.36 9.07 -7.77
CA HIS A 231 -12.89 7.84 -7.13
C HIS A 231 -13.26 6.60 -7.96
N ASP A 232 -12.47 6.32 -9.01
CA ASP A 232 -12.80 5.31 -10.02
C ASP A 232 -11.56 4.69 -10.68
N TRP A 233 -11.67 3.42 -11.07
CA TRP A 233 -10.63 2.64 -11.73
C TRP A 233 -10.06 3.32 -12.97
N SER A 234 -10.89 3.94 -13.78
CA SER A 234 -10.49 4.61 -15.03
C SER A 234 -9.47 5.73 -14.79
N TRP A 235 -9.55 6.40 -13.65
CA TRP A 235 -8.59 7.41 -13.23
C TRP A 235 -7.34 6.79 -12.63
N TRP A 236 -7.46 5.75 -11.81
CA TRP A 236 -6.31 5.05 -11.24
C TRP A 236 -5.45 4.41 -12.31
N PHE A 237 -6.00 3.89 -13.41
CA PHE A 237 -5.22 3.42 -14.56
C PHE A 237 -4.37 4.53 -15.19
N LYS A 238 -4.94 5.72 -15.38
CA LYS A 238 -4.22 6.89 -15.90
C LYS A 238 -3.12 7.34 -14.93
N GLN A 239 -3.40 7.32 -13.64
CA GLN A 239 -2.42 7.66 -12.59
C GLN A 239 -1.27 6.65 -12.54
N VAL A 240 -1.55 5.35 -12.66
CA VAL A 240 -0.51 4.32 -12.81
C VAL A 240 0.37 4.61 -14.04
N ALA A 241 -0.22 4.82 -15.20
CA ALA A 241 0.52 5.12 -16.42
C ALA A 241 1.38 6.40 -16.31
N TYR A 242 0.98 7.36 -15.49
CA TYR A 242 1.69 8.62 -15.27
C TYR A 242 2.81 8.52 -14.22
N PHE A 243 2.58 7.81 -13.10
CA PHE A 243 3.52 7.80 -11.97
C PHE A 243 4.49 6.63 -12.00
N VAL A 244 4.09 5.45 -12.47
CA VAL A 244 4.95 4.26 -12.42
C VAL A 244 6.26 4.45 -13.21
N PRO A 245 6.29 5.05 -14.40
CA PRO A 245 7.56 5.34 -15.08
C PRO A 245 8.53 6.14 -14.20
N LYS A 246 8.03 7.17 -13.50
CA LYS A 246 8.85 8.05 -12.64
C LYS A 246 9.39 7.35 -11.39
N LEU A 247 8.62 6.40 -10.84
CA LEU A 247 9.06 5.59 -9.70
C LEU A 247 10.10 4.55 -10.13
N LEU A 248 9.94 3.93 -11.29
CA LEU A 248 10.84 2.89 -11.80
C LEU A 248 12.10 3.47 -12.48
N GLU A 249 12.19 4.77 -12.71
CA GLU A 249 13.43 5.44 -13.13
C GLU A 249 14.46 5.40 -12.00
N ASN A 250 15.66 4.84 -12.30
CA ASN A 250 16.80 4.74 -11.38
C ASN A 250 17.49 6.08 -11.12
#